data_7c68b4a2a9c27b2995038238bbc46fb7
#
_entry.id   7c68b4a2a9c27b2995038238bbc46fb7
#
_cell.length_a   1.000
_cell.length_b   1.000
_cell.length_c   1.000
_cell.angle_alpha   90.00
_cell.angle_beta   90.00
_cell.angle_gamma   90.00
#
_symmetry.space_group_name_H-M   'P 1'
#
loop_
_entity.id
_entity.type
_entity.pdbx_description
1 polymer ?
#
loop_
_entity_poly.entity_id
_entity_poly.type
_entity_poly.pdbx_seq_one_letter_code
_entity_poly.pdbx_strand_id
1 'polypeptide(L)'
;MRTTYGLLTVSLLLFLFGIWFVLAGARSGAGGPPAAPPVATVAELMDGIVSPASTVVYQSVATTVTREGTEEIRPKNDREWARVAGNAAAIIEASELLKAAGRARDSGDWVMISTAMGTAAAEARAAAQKKDPEGILAAGERLNNSCDNCHRKYQVRVE
;
A
#
# COMPACT_ATOMS: atom_id res chain seq x y z
N MET A 1 -30.52 -34.12 -45.45
CA MET A 1 -29.72 -34.49 -44.29
C MET A 1 -28.24 -34.10 -44.39
N ARG A 2 -27.52 -34.23 -45.51
CA ARG A 2 -26.06 -33.87 -45.63
C ARG A 2 -25.76 -32.41 -45.44
N THR A 3 -26.64 -31.49 -45.82
CA THR A 3 -26.49 -30.03 -45.71
C THR A 3 -26.65 -29.53 -44.25
N THR A 4 -27.53 -30.16 -43.47
CA THR A 4 -27.75 -29.78 -42.05
C THR A 4 -26.56 -30.15 -41.16
N TYR A 5 -25.92 -31.28 -41.41
CA TYR A 5 -24.70 -31.66 -40.68
C TYR A 5 -23.51 -30.73 -41.00
N GLY A 6 -23.39 -30.27 -42.26
CA GLY A 6 -22.38 -29.31 -42.67
C GLY A 6 -22.48 -27.95 -41.94
N LEU A 7 -23.72 -27.46 -41.79
CA LEU A 7 -23.97 -26.19 -41.06
C LEU A 7 -23.68 -26.31 -39.56
N LEU A 8 -24.03 -27.44 -38.94
CA LEU A 8 -23.77 -27.69 -37.52
C LEU A 8 -22.26 -27.80 -37.23
N THR A 9 -21.49 -28.46 -38.12
CA THR A 9 -20.02 -28.55 -37.94
C THR A 9 -19.32 -27.21 -38.07
N VAL A 10 -19.73 -26.38 -39.06
CA VAL A 10 -19.18 -25.01 -39.20
C VAL A 10 -19.50 -24.15 -38.00
N SER A 11 -20.73 -24.19 -37.48
CA SER A 11 -21.16 -23.45 -36.30
C SER A 11 -20.35 -23.86 -35.06
N LEU A 12 -20.12 -25.16 -34.85
CA LEU A 12 -19.35 -25.68 -33.75
C LEU A 12 -17.87 -25.22 -33.82
N LEU A 13 -17.27 -25.25 -35.01
CA LEU A 13 -15.89 -24.80 -35.22
C LEU A 13 -15.74 -23.30 -34.95
N LEU A 14 -16.69 -22.47 -35.41
CA LEU A 14 -16.65 -21.02 -35.10
C LEU A 14 -16.84 -20.74 -33.62
N PHE A 15 -17.67 -21.50 -32.93
CA PHE A 15 -17.87 -21.37 -31.49
C PHE A 15 -16.60 -21.75 -30.71
N LEU A 16 -15.95 -22.85 -31.06
CA LEU A 16 -14.72 -23.30 -30.45
C LEU A 16 -13.56 -22.32 -30.72
N PHE A 17 -13.50 -21.77 -31.95
CA PHE A 17 -12.52 -20.74 -32.31
C PHE A 17 -12.76 -19.44 -31.52
N GLY A 18 -14.02 -19.04 -31.32
CA GLY A 18 -14.39 -17.88 -30.48
C GLY A 18 -13.97 -18.06 -29.04
N ILE A 19 -14.21 -19.23 -28.43
CA ILE A 19 -13.74 -19.55 -27.06
C ILE A 19 -12.22 -19.50 -26.98
N TRP A 20 -11.53 -20.11 -27.97
CA TRP A 20 -10.06 -20.10 -27.99
C TRP A 20 -9.51 -18.68 -28.10
N PHE A 21 -10.12 -17.82 -28.92
CA PHE A 21 -9.71 -16.42 -29.11
C PHE A 21 -9.90 -15.60 -27.80
N VAL A 22 -11.02 -15.80 -27.10
CA VAL A 22 -11.29 -15.14 -25.80
C VAL A 22 -10.28 -15.60 -24.74
N LEU A 23 -9.99 -16.91 -24.68
CA LEU A 23 -9.02 -17.45 -23.72
C LEU A 23 -7.58 -17.04 -24.05
N ALA A 24 -7.23 -16.93 -25.33
CA ALA A 24 -5.94 -16.44 -25.78
C ALA A 24 -5.77 -14.94 -25.49
N GLY A 25 -6.82 -14.15 -25.73
CA GLY A 25 -6.87 -12.72 -25.42
C GLY A 25 -6.76 -12.44 -23.93
N ALA A 26 -7.40 -13.24 -23.08
CA ALA A 26 -7.31 -13.13 -21.63
C ALA A 26 -5.87 -13.41 -21.10
N ARG A 27 -5.11 -14.28 -21.78
CA ARG A 27 -3.70 -14.52 -21.45
C ARG A 27 -2.76 -13.41 -21.89
N SER A 28 -3.09 -12.71 -22.96
CA SER A 28 -2.27 -11.59 -23.49
C SER A 28 -2.50 -10.28 -22.74
N GLY A 29 -3.61 -10.14 -22.00
CA GLY A 29 -3.98 -8.94 -21.24
C GLY A 29 -3.35 -8.84 -19.85
N ALA A 30 -2.55 -9.82 -19.42
CA ALA A 30 -1.94 -9.84 -18.08
C ALA A 30 -0.67 -9.00 -17.96
N GLY A 31 -0.16 -8.41 -19.04
CA GLY A 31 0.96 -7.47 -19.03
C GLY A 31 0.44 -6.05 -19.01
N GLY A 32 0.36 -5.42 -17.84
CA GLY A 32 0.22 -3.97 -17.75
C GLY A 32 1.35 -3.26 -18.52
N PRO A 33 1.22 -1.98 -18.81
CA PRO A 33 2.30 -1.23 -19.43
C PRO A 33 3.60 -1.43 -18.62
N PRO A 34 4.78 -1.48 -19.27
CA PRO A 34 6.04 -1.65 -18.56
C PRO A 34 6.15 -0.57 -17.48
N ALA A 35 6.51 -0.99 -16.27
CA ALA A 35 6.64 -0.07 -15.14
C ALA A 35 7.61 1.04 -15.52
N ALA A 36 7.18 2.29 -15.44
CA ALA A 36 8.05 3.43 -15.65
C ALA A 36 9.22 3.39 -14.64
N PRO A 37 10.43 3.81 -15.05
CA PRO A 37 11.54 3.87 -14.12
C PRO A 37 11.22 4.77 -12.93
N PRO A 38 11.75 4.48 -11.73
CA PRO A 38 11.51 5.30 -10.56
C PRO A 38 11.94 6.75 -10.79
N VAL A 39 11.02 7.70 -10.54
CA VAL A 39 11.30 9.14 -10.68
C VAL A 39 12.07 9.66 -9.45
N ALA A 40 11.74 9.15 -8.25
CA ALA A 40 12.36 9.56 -6.98
C ALA A 40 13.16 8.41 -6.36
N THR A 41 14.23 8.76 -5.68
CA THR A 41 15.04 7.84 -4.87
C THR A 41 14.27 7.38 -3.63
N VAL A 42 14.79 6.36 -2.94
CA VAL A 42 14.23 5.92 -1.64
C VAL A 42 14.34 7.04 -0.60
N ALA A 43 15.44 7.78 -0.56
CA ALA A 43 15.60 8.91 0.38
C ALA A 43 14.54 10.00 0.13
N GLU A 44 14.34 10.39 -1.12
CA GLU A 44 13.30 11.38 -1.47
C GLU A 44 11.88 10.90 -1.14
N LEU A 45 11.60 9.59 -1.25
CA LEU A 45 10.32 9.02 -0.77
C LEU A 45 10.20 9.11 0.74
N MET A 46 11.29 8.85 1.49
CA MET A 46 11.28 8.96 2.95
C MET A 46 11.02 10.39 3.39
N ASP A 47 11.77 11.34 2.84
CA ASP A 47 11.71 12.75 3.23
C ASP A 47 10.44 13.44 2.75
N GLY A 48 10.01 13.14 1.53
CA GLY A 48 8.89 13.84 0.88
C GLY A 48 7.51 13.24 1.20
N ILE A 49 7.42 11.95 1.51
CA ILE A 49 6.12 11.27 1.70
C ILE A 49 6.06 10.55 3.05
N VAL A 50 6.98 9.61 3.30
CA VAL A 50 6.83 8.68 4.45
C VAL A 50 6.98 9.42 5.77
N SER A 51 8.03 10.19 5.96
CA SER A 51 8.31 10.92 7.21
C SER A 51 7.21 11.93 7.55
N PRO A 52 6.80 12.86 6.66
CA PRO A 52 5.74 13.80 6.98
C PRO A 52 4.39 13.12 7.21
N ALA A 53 4.04 12.08 6.44
CA ALA A 53 2.80 11.35 6.63
C ALA A 53 2.78 10.57 7.94
N SER A 54 3.88 9.90 8.31
CA SER A 54 4.02 9.20 9.59
C SER A 54 3.93 10.15 10.77
N THR A 55 4.52 11.34 10.67
CA THR A 55 4.42 12.38 11.70
C THR A 55 2.96 12.76 11.98
N VAL A 56 2.14 12.92 10.92
CA VAL A 56 0.71 13.20 11.11
C VAL A 56 -0.01 12.05 11.83
N VAL A 57 0.30 10.80 11.49
CA VAL A 57 -0.30 9.64 12.16
C VAL A 57 0.12 9.58 13.63
N TYR A 58 1.41 9.69 13.94
CA TYR A 58 1.93 9.60 15.31
C TYR A 58 1.46 10.73 16.22
N GLN A 59 1.37 11.95 15.69
CA GLN A 59 0.94 13.12 16.47
C GLN A 59 -0.57 13.28 16.56
N SER A 60 -1.35 12.43 15.86
CA SER A 60 -2.80 12.57 15.85
C SER A 60 -3.47 12.13 17.15
N VAL A 61 -2.83 11.23 17.90
CA VAL A 61 -3.33 10.72 19.17
C VAL A 61 -2.17 10.61 20.16
N ALA A 62 -2.33 11.21 21.32
CA ALA A 62 -1.36 11.13 22.42
C ALA A 62 -2.06 11.36 23.76
N THR A 63 -1.47 10.83 24.82
CA THR A 63 -1.82 11.18 26.19
C THR A 63 -0.58 11.74 26.87
N THR A 64 -0.66 12.98 27.32
CA THR A 64 0.43 13.65 28.04
C THR A 64 0.02 13.81 29.50
N VAL A 65 0.83 13.29 30.42
CA VAL A 65 0.62 13.43 31.86
C VAL A 65 1.60 14.48 32.38
N THR A 66 1.07 15.57 32.91
CA THR A 66 1.84 16.65 33.52
C THR A 66 1.50 16.76 35.02
N ARG A 67 2.17 17.69 35.73
CA ARG A 67 1.81 17.98 37.14
C ARG A 67 0.43 18.62 37.28
N GLU A 68 -0.02 19.28 36.23
CA GLU A 68 -1.28 20.01 36.15
C GLU A 68 -2.45 19.09 35.78
N GLY A 69 -2.16 17.88 35.27
CA GLY A 69 -3.19 16.90 34.90
C GLY A 69 -2.84 16.06 33.67
N THR A 70 -3.85 15.40 33.13
CA THR A 70 -3.75 14.57 31.91
C THR A 70 -4.38 15.30 30.75
N GLU A 71 -3.65 15.46 29.68
CA GLU A 71 -4.12 16.01 28.42
C GLU A 71 -4.22 14.91 27.37
N GLU A 72 -5.36 14.77 26.73
CA GLU A 72 -5.60 13.87 25.61
C GLU A 72 -5.61 14.65 24.29
N ILE A 73 -4.70 14.29 23.39
CA ILE A 73 -4.63 14.79 22.02
C ILE A 73 -5.34 13.78 21.14
N ARG A 74 -6.35 14.24 20.39
CA ARG A 74 -7.06 13.45 19.40
C ARG A 74 -7.73 14.35 18.36
N PRO A 75 -7.99 13.86 17.12
CA PRO A 75 -8.75 14.62 16.14
C PRO A 75 -10.14 14.98 16.66
N LYS A 76 -10.53 16.25 16.49
CA LYS A 76 -11.76 16.83 17.09
C LYS A 76 -12.96 16.80 16.15
N ASN A 77 -12.72 16.62 14.84
CA ASN A 77 -13.75 16.69 13.82
C ASN A 77 -13.41 15.78 12.61
N ASP A 78 -14.39 15.61 11.72
CA ASP A 78 -14.27 14.72 10.56
C ASP A 78 -13.13 15.09 9.63
N ARG A 79 -12.81 16.37 9.48
CA ARG A 79 -11.70 16.84 8.64
C ARG A 79 -10.35 16.40 9.21
N GLU A 80 -10.18 16.47 10.51
CA GLU A 80 -8.96 16.05 11.18
C GLU A 80 -8.78 14.54 11.09
N TRP A 81 -9.83 13.76 11.32
CA TRP A 81 -9.81 12.31 11.11
C TRP A 81 -9.53 11.93 9.66
N ALA A 82 -10.15 12.63 8.70
CA ALA A 82 -9.88 12.41 7.28
C ALA A 82 -8.42 12.75 6.91
N ARG A 83 -7.81 13.76 7.54
CA ARG A 83 -6.39 14.08 7.36
C ARG A 83 -5.49 12.94 7.84
N VAL A 84 -5.77 12.33 8.99
CA VAL A 84 -5.03 11.16 9.49
C VAL A 84 -5.18 9.98 8.52
N ALA A 85 -6.41 9.67 8.10
CA ALA A 85 -6.67 8.59 7.14
C ALA A 85 -5.97 8.82 5.79
N GLY A 86 -5.93 10.06 5.30
CA GLY A 86 -5.25 10.43 4.05
C GLY A 86 -3.73 10.26 4.14
N ASN A 87 -3.12 10.65 5.27
CA ASN A 87 -1.69 10.44 5.48
C ASN A 87 -1.34 8.96 5.64
N ALA A 88 -2.15 8.19 6.34
CA ALA A 88 -1.99 6.74 6.38
C ALA A 88 -2.09 6.10 4.98
N ALA A 89 -3.01 6.58 4.13
CA ALA A 89 -3.09 6.13 2.73
C ALA A 89 -1.81 6.46 1.94
N ALA A 90 -1.21 7.64 2.15
CA ALA A 90 0.07 7.99 1.50
C ALA A 90 1.21 7.04 1.89
N ILE A 91 1.24 6.56 3.15
CA ILE A 91 2.22 5.56 3.59
C ILE A 91 1.96 4.20 2.90
N ILE A 92 0.70 3.80 2.72
CA ILE A 92 0.34 2.57 1.99
C ILE A 92 0.89 2.65 0.56
N GLU A 93 0.61 3.73 -0.17
CA GLU A 93 1.11 3.95 -1.52
C GLU A 93 2.64 3.98 -1.57
N ALA A 94 3.29 4.65 -0.62
CA ALA A 94 4.74 4.66 -0.52
C ALA A 94 5.32 3.25 -0.30
N SER A 95 4.63 2.39 0.45
CA SER A 95 5.05 1.00 0.66
C SER A 95 5.08 0.19 -0.64
N GLU A 96 4.13 0.42 -1.54
CA GLU A 96 4.12 -0.17 -2.89
C GLU A 96 5.26 0.40 -3.76
N LEU A 97 5.47 1.72 -3.70
CA LEU A 97 6.55 2.37 -4.42
C LEU A 97 7.93 1.85 -4.00
N LEU A 98 8.13 1.49 -2.74
CA LEU A 98 9.38 0.90 -2.24
C LEU A 98 9.65 -0.49 -2.83
N LYS A 99 8.60 -1.26 -3.13
CA LYS A 99 8.70 -2.60 -3.75
C LYS A 99 8.85 -2.55 -5.27
N ALA A 100 8.68 -1.39 -5.88
CA ALA A 100 8.75 -1.24 -7.33
C ALA A 100 10.15 -1.57 -7.88
N ALA A 101 10.20 -2.07 -9.10
CA ALA A 101 11.44 -2.34 -9.81
C ALA A 101 12.34 -1.09 -9.84
N GLY A 102 13.62 -1.26 -9.57
CA GLY A 102 14.60 -0.18 -9.46
C GLY A 102 14.69 0.51 -8.09
N ARG A 103 13.80 0.21 -7.13
CA ARG A 103 13.90 0.65 -5.73
C ARG A 103 14.13 -0.49 -4.76
N ALA A 104 13.49 -1.65 -5.00
CA ALA A 104 13.69 -2.82 -4.16
C ALA A 104 15.17 -3.21 -4.09
N ARG A 105 15.69 -3.39 -2.87
CA ARG A 105 17.09 -3.79 -2.61
C ARG A 105 17.28 -5.29 -2.71
N ASP A 106 16.23 -6.05 -2.39
CA ASP A 106 16.14 -7.49 -2.53
C ASP A 106 14.68 -7.93 -2.66
N SER A 107 14.46 -9.20 -2.98
CA SER A 107 13.12 -9.82 -3.10
C SER A 107 12.62 -10.49 -1.82
N GLY A 108 13.39 -10.44 -0.74
CA GLY A 108 13.10 -11.05 0.56
C GLY A 108 12.68 -10.01 1.61
N ASP A 109 13.60 -9.68 2.49
CA ASP A 109 13.33 -8.82 3.66
C ASP A 109 12.89 -7.41 3.28
N TRP A 110 13.43 -6.84 2.20
CA TRP A 110 12.96 -5.54 1.71
C TRP A 110 11.47 -5.55 1.40
N VAL A 111 11.02 -6.54 0.65
CA VAL A 111 9.60 -6.69 0.27
C VAL A 111 8.74 -6.98 1.50
N MET A 112 9.21 -7.87 2.38
CA MET A 112 8.50 -8.23 3.61
C MET A 112 8.32 -7.02 4.53
N ILE A 113 9.36 -6.25 4.79
CA ILE A 113 9.32 -5.08 5.69
C ILE A 113 8.49 -3.96 5.07
N SER A 114 8.63 -3.70 3.78
CA SER A 114 7.79 -2.72 3.06
C SER A 114 6.32 -3.11 3.12
N THR A 115 5.99 -4.39 3.00
CA THR A 115 4.62 -4.90 3.13
C THR A 115 4.09 -4.72 4.56
N ALA A 116 4.92 -5.00 5.58
CA ALA A 116 4.55 -4.77 6.97
C ALA A 116 4.24 -3.30 7.27
N MET A 117 5.02 -2.37 6.70
CA MET A 117 4.76 -0.92 6.78
C MET A 117 3.40 -0.57 6.17
N GLY A 118 3.11 -1.06 4.97
CA GLY A 118 1.82 -0.85 4.30
C GLY A 118 0.64 -1.42 5.08
N THR A 119 0.80 -2.60 5.69
CA THR A 119 -0.23 -3.24 6.53
C THR A 119 -0.52 -2.40 7.77
N ALA A 120 0.52 -1.97 8.50
CA ALA A 120 0.36 -1.12 9.68
C ALA A 120 -0.31 0.24 9.34
N ALA A 121 0.07 0.82 8.20
CA ALA A 121 -0.58 2.03 7.70
C ALA A 121 -2.05 1.81 7.31
N ALA A 122 -2.40 0.64 6.76
CA ALA A 122 -3.79 0.30 6.44
C ALA A 122 -4.63 0.16 7.73
N GLU A 123 -4.07 -0.39 8.79
CA GLU A 123 -4.71 -0.45 10.11
C GLU A 123 -4.92 0.95 10.70
N ALA A 124 -3.91 1.84 10.61
CA ALA A 124 -4.03 3.23 11.03
C ALA A 124 -5.14 3.96 10.24
N ARG A 125 -5.19 3.76 8.92
CA ARG A 125 -6.25 4.31 8.07
C ARG A 125 -7.64 3.81 8.52
N ALA A 126 -7.78 2.52 8.75
CA ALA A 126 -9.05 1.93 9.19
C ALA A 126 -9.48 2.45 10.57
N ALA A 127 -8.55 2.61 11.51
CA ALA A 127 -8.79 3.20 12.82
C ALA A 127 -9.23 4.66 12.70
N ALA A 128 -8.55 5.47 11.87
CA ALA A 128 -8.92 6.85 11.62
C ALA A 128 -10.33 6.99 11.01
N GLN A 129 -10.71 6.12 10.08
CA GLN A 129 -12.05 6.09 9.49
C GLN A 129 -13.14 5.74 10.52
N LYS A 130 -12.81 4.94 11.53
CA LYS A 130 -13.69 4.60 12.64
C LYS A 130 -13.63 5.62 13.80
N LYS A 131 -12.75 6.62 13.72
CA LYS A 131 -12.45 7.58 14.77
C LYS A 131 -12.02 6.89 16.08
N ASP A 132 -11.17 5.87 15.94
CA ASP A 132 -10.69 5.01 17.01
C ASP A 132 -9.26 5.43 17.42
N PRO A 133 -9.08 6.16 18.55
CA PRO A 133 -7.76 6.58 19.01
C PRO A 133 -6.86 5.41 19.42
N GLU A 134 -7.42 4.38 20.07
CA GLU A 134 -6.63 3.23 20.53
C GLU A 134 -6.12 2.41 19.34
N GLY A 135 -6.94 2.27 18.30
CA GLY A 135 -6.54 1.66 17.04
C GLY A 135 -5.41 2.41 16.35
N ILE A 136 -5.39 3.76 16.42
CA ILE A 136 -4.29 4.58 15.91
C ILE A 136 -2.99 4.32 16.69
N LEU A 137 -3.05 4.28 18.03
CA LEU A 137 -1.88 4.00 18.87
C LEU A 137 -1.29 2.62 18.55
N ALA A 138 -2.12 1.59 18.52
CA ALA A 138 -1.70 0.24 18.22
C ALA A 138 -1.13 0.08 16.80
N ALA A 139 -1.71 0.75 15.80
CA ALA A 139 -1.20 0.76 14.43
C ALA A 139 0.11 1.56 14.33
N GLY A 140 0.22 2.67 15.06
CA GLY A 140 1.43 3.49 15.15
C GLY A 140 2.63 2.71 15.68
N GLU A 141 2.45 1.91 16.72
CA GLU A 141 3.50 1.03 17.24
C GLU A 141 4.00 0.04 16.18
N ARG A 142 3.08 -0.64 15.47
CA ARG A 142 3.45 -1.56 14.38
C ARG A 142 4.15 -0.86 13.22
N LEU A 143 3.69 0.34 12.88
CA LEU A 143 4.30 1.17 11.86
C LEU A 143 5.74 1.55 12.26
N ASN A 144 5.96 2.02 13.48
CA ASN A 144 7.29 2.32 14.01
C ASN A 144 8.21 1.11 13.96
N ASN A 145 7.73 -0.07 14.39
CA ASN A 145 8.51 -1.30 14.35
C ASN A 145 8.95 -1.67 12.91
N SER A 146 8.12 -1.41 11.90
CA SER A 146 8.50 -1.62 10.50
C SER A 146 9.56 -0.64 10.03
N CYS A 147 9.49 0.63 10.45
CA CYS A 147 10.50 1.65 10.16
C CYS A 147 11.86 1.27 10.77
N ASP A 148 11.88 0.90 12.04
CA ASP A 148 13.11 0.49 12.75
C ASP A 148 13.76 -0.75 12.14
N ASN A 149 12.95 -1.74 11.73
CA ASN A 149 13.44 -2.95 11.08
C ASN A 149 14.11 -2.64 9.73
N CYS A 150 13.48 -1.75 8.93
CA CYS A 150 14.03 -1.33 7.65
C CYS A 150 15.32 -0.52 7.83
N HIS A 151 15.28 0.51 8.67
CA HIS A 151 16.42 1.41 8.90
C HIS A 151 17.61 0.66 9.47
N ARG A 152 17.39 -0.25 10.40
CA ARG A 152 18.45 -1.07 10.99
C ARG A 152 19.19 -1.91 9.97
N LYS A 153 18.51 -2.38 8.93
CA LYS A 153 19.08 -3.26 7.91
C LYS A 153 19.62 -2.51 6.69
N TYR A 154 18.94 -1.45 6.25
CA TYR A 154 19.17 -0.85 4.93
C TYR A 154 19.62 0.60 4.98
N GLN A 155 19.48 1.30 6.09
CA GLN A 155 19.94 2.68 6.21
C GLN A 155 21.46 2.70 6.32
N VAL A 156 22.12 3.32 5.36
CA VAL A 156 23.56 3.58 5.42
C VAL A 156 23.77 4.67 6.48
N ARG A 157 24.46 4.33 7.56
CA ARG A 157 24.93 5.35 8.50
C ARG A 157 26.07 6.10 7.82
N VAL A 158 25.85 7.36 7.54
CA VAL A 158 26.95 8.28 7.18
C VAL A 158 27.62 8.64 8.51
N GLU A 159 28.82 8.08 8.73
CA GLU A 159 29.70 8.49 9.84
C GLU A 159 30.34 9.84 9.56
#